data_19cba5247b2852e5ede2b10567913693
#
_entry.id   19cba5247b2852e5ede2b10567913693
#
_cell.length_a   1.000
_cell.length_b   1.000
_cell.length_c   1.000
_cell.angle_alpha   90.00
_cell.angle_beta   90.00
_cell.angle_gamma   90.00
#
_symmetry.space_group_name_H-M   'P 1'
#
loop_
_entity.id
_entity.type
_entity.pdbx_description
1 polymer ?
#
loop_
_entity_poly.entity_id
_entity_poly.type
_entity_poly.pdbx_seq_one_letter_code
_entity_poly.pdbx_strand_id
1 'polypeptide(L)'
;MLLLDYYRENMRILRKKNDFLLNNVDIHNLNPAKGFARKKQLEMLGFANDIFVNIKDNIAPFLISGNLLGYIRNNGFIPWDDDVDFGMMRDSYNYFINYCKDNYKVFICDVDYHQRYAEQKYVDSLLKKYPNEVILVIFPNQLQINCGKTLYDRKVFDVFCFDSFKSNYDFKVYMKEINDTKRVIQNTFSSLKIIKYI
;
A
#
# COMPACT_ATOMS: atom_id res chain seq x y z
N MET A 1 -23.10 -9.96 22.71
CA MET A 1 -21.62 -10.05 22.57
C MET A 1 -21.12 -8.65 22.27
N LEU A 2 -20.37 -8.05 23.19
CA LEU A 2 -19.85 -6.70 23.02
C LEU A 2 -18.83 -6.67 21.88
N LEU A 3 -18.75 -5.57 21.14
CA LEU A 3 -17.81 -5.36 20.02
C LEU A 3 -16.35 -5.72 20.41
N LEU A 4 -16.00 -5.45 21.66
CA LEU A 4 -14.70 -5.76 22.24
C LEU A 4 -14.43 -7.28 22.32
N ASP A 5 -15.43 -8.09 22.61
CA ASP A 5 -15.31 -9.55 22.69
C ASP A 5 -15.17 -10.17 21.30
N TYR A 6 -15.85 -9.60 20.31
CA TYR A 6 -15.70 -9.96 18.91
C TYR A 6 -14.25 -9.72 18.43
N TYR A 7 -13.66 -8.55 18.72
CA TYR A 7 -12.28 -8.27 18.37
C TYR A 7 -11.28 -9.16 19.09
N ARG A 8 -11.48 -9.43 20.38
CA ARG A 8 -10.62 -10.34 21.16
C ARG A 8 -10.63 -11.76 20.59
N GLU A 9 -11.79 -12.28 20.23
CA GLU A 9 -11.92 -13.61 19.67
C GLU A 9 -11.28 -13.70 18.29
N ASN A 10 -11.49 -12.72 17.41
CA ASN A 10 -10.82 -12.66 16.11
C ASN A 10 -9.29 -12.60 16.26
N MET A 11 -8.76 -11.79 17.17
CA MET A 11 -7.33 -11.74 17.43
C MET A 11 -6.78 -13.07 17.97
N ARG A 12 -7.56 -13.78 18.79
CA ARG A 12 -7.20 -15.12 19.28
C ARG A 12 -7.12 -16.14 18.13
N ILE A 13 -8.08 -16.10 17.21
CA ILE A 13 -8.10 -16.97 16.03
C ILE A 13 -6.92 -16.66 15.10
N LEU A 14 -6.64 -15.39 14.86
CA LEU A 14 -5.50 -14.96 14.04
C LEU A 14 -4.16 -15.41 14.64
N ARG A 15 -3.97 -15.26 15.95
CA ARG A 15 -2.77 -15.76 16.65
C ARG A 15 -2.61 -17.27 16.48
N LYS A 16 -3.67 -18.05 16.70
CA LYS A 16 -3.62 -19.51 16.52
C LYS A 16 -3.28 -19.92 15.08
N LYS A 17 -3.85 -19.22 14.07
CA LYS A 17 -3.51 -19.45 12.66
C LYS A 17 -2.06 -19.12 12.38
N ASN A 18 -1.57 -18.01 12.89
CA ASN A 18 -0.18 -17.60 12.74
C ASN A 18 0.78 -18.60 13.39
N ASP A 19 0.50 -19.03 14.63
CA ASP A 19 1.30 -20.03 15.34
C ASP A 19 1.30 -21.37 14.58
N PHE A 20 0.17 -21.77 14.03
CA PHE A 20 0.09 -22.98 13.18
C PHE A 20 0.97 -22.84 11.93
N LEU A 21 0.90 -21.71 11.23
CA LEU A 21 1.69 -21.46 10.03
C LEU A 21 3.19 -21.46 10.35
N LEU A 22 3.61 -20.78 11.41
CA LEU A 22 5.01 -20.71 11.83
C LEU A 22 5.60 -22.06 12.18
N ASN A 23 4.78 -22.97 12.74
CA ASN A 23 5.25 -24.30 13.15
C ASN A 23 5.12 -25.40 12.10
N ASN A 24 4.31 -25.17 11.05
CA ASN A 24 3.96 -26.24 10.09
C ASN A 24 4.25 -25.89 8.64
N VAL A 25 4.63 -24.65 8.34
CA VAL A 25 4.90 -24.18 6.98
C VAL A 25 6.32 -23.66 6.89
N ASP A 26 7.13 -24.24 6.02
CA ASP A 26 8.43 -23.68 5.68
C ASP A 26 8.22 -22.45 4.77
N ILE A 27 8.13 -21.28 5.40
CA ILE A 27 7.89 -20.02 4.69
C ILE A 27 9.06 -19.60 3.78
N HIS A 28 10.22 -20.24 3.91
CA HIS A 28 11.40 -19.95 3.07
C HIS A 28 11.40 -20.76 1.78
N ASN A 29 10.67 -21.88 1.73
CA ASN A 29 10.61 -22.80 0.58
C ASN A 29 9.21 -22.85 -0.06
N LEU A 30 8.43 -21.80 0.05
CA LEU A 30 7.11 -21.73 -0.57
C LEU A 30 7.25 -21.61 -2.10
N ASN A 31 6.52 -22.46 -2.80
CA ASN A 31 6.41 -22.35 -4.24
C ASN A 31 5.74 -21.04 -4.65
N PRO A 32 6.17 -20.43 -5.77
CA PRO A 32 5.48 -19.27 -6.33
C PRO A 32 3.99 -19.55 -6.55
N ALA A 33 3.18 -18.50 -6.50
CA ALA A 33 1.77 -18.56 -6.90
C ALA A 33 1.64 -19.18 -8.28
N LYS A 34 0.51 -19.86 -8.55
CA LYS A 34 0.22 -20.49 -9.85
C LYS A 34 -1.09 -19.93 -10.43
N GLY A 35 -1.34 -20.20 -11.69
CA GLY A 35 -2.58 -19.85 -12.36
C GLY A 35 -2.85 -18.35 -12.36
N PHE A 36 -4.07 -17.98 -12.03
CA PHE A 36 -4.55 -16.59 -12.07
C PHE A 36 -3.76 -15.63 -11.16
N ALA A 37 -3.44 -16.04 -9.94
CA ALA A 37 -2.69 -15.20 -9.00
C ALA A 37 -1.30 -14.83 -9.55
N ARG A 38 -0.57 -15.84 -10.07
CA ARG A 38 0.75 -15.58 -10.68
C ARG A 38 0.66 -14.68 -11.92
N LYS A 39 -0.35 -14.92 -12.74
CA LYS A 39 -0.60 -14.07 -13.92
C LYS A 39 -0.81 -12.62 -13.50
N LYS A 40 -1.62 -12.36 -12.49
CA LYS A 40 -1.87 -11.01 -11.97
C LYS A 40 -0.61 -10.34 -11.40
N GLN A 41 0.17 -11.04 -10.59
CA GLN A 41 1.45 -10.53 -10.09
C GLN A 41 2.36 -10.05 -11.24
N LEU A 42 2.49 -10.87 -12.29
CA LEU A 42 3.34 -10.53 -13.44
C LEU A 42 2.76 -9.41 -14.30
N GLU A 43 1.43 -9.34 -14.46
CA GLU A 43 0.77 -8.24 -15.18
C GLU A 43 0.94 -6.90 -14.48
N MET A 44 0.85 -6.86 -13.14
CA MET A 44 1.06 -5.65 -12.36
C MET A 44 2.53 -5.19 -12.42
N LEU A 45 3.47 -6.12 -12.26
CA LEU A 45 4.90 -5.81 -12.37
C LEU A 45 5.27 -5.33 -13.79
N GLY A 46 4.74 -5.98 -14.83
CA GLY A 46 4.93 -5.57 -16.22
C GLY A 46 4.39 -4.17 -16.46
N PHE A 47 3.19 -3.87 -15.96
CA PHE A 47 2.58 -2.55 -16.06
C PHE A 47 3.43 -1.45 -15.41
N ALA A 48 3.97 -1.71 -14.21
CA ALA A 48 4.88 -0.77 -13.56
C ALA A 48 6.18 -0.57 -14.38
N ASN A 49 6.75 -1.67 -14.89
CA ASN A 49 7.95 -1.62 -15.73
C ASN A 49 7.72 -0.81 -17.02
N ASP A 50 6.58 -1.00 -17.69
CA ASP A 50 6.23 -0.27 -18.92
C ASP A 50 6.16 1.25 -18.70
N ILE A 51 5.77 1.67 -17.50
CA ILE A 51 5.76 3.10 -17.13
C ILE A 51 7.16 3.57 -16.77
N PHE A 52 7.86 2.85 -15.91
CA PHE A 52 9.16 3.28 -15.38
C PHE A 52 10.27 3.32 -16.45
N VAL A 53 10.24 2.43 -17.45
CA VAL A 53 11.23 2.40 -18.50
C VAL A 53 11.31 3.71 -19.31
N ASN A 54 10.20 4.44 -19.43
CA ASN A 54 10.13 5.70 -20.14
C ASN A 54 10.82 6.87 -19.39
N ILE A 55 11.07 6.71 -18.10
CA ILE A 55 11.60 7.74 -17.21
C ILE A 55 12.74 7.24 -16.31
N LYS A 56 13.32 6.09 -16.65
CA LYS A 56 14.34 5.39 -15.84
C LYS A 56 15.56 6.24 -15.46
N ASP A 57 15.90 7.22 -16.29
CA ASP A 57 17.05 8.09 -16.06
C ASP A 57 16.77 9.24 -15.07
N ASN A 58 15.50 9.41 -14.70
CA ASN A 58 15.03 10.50 -13.86
C ASN A 58 14.48 10.02 -12.51
N ILE A 59 14.24 8.72 -12.35
CA ILE A 59 13.69 8.14 -11.14
C ILE A 59 14.52 6.94 -10.68
N ALA A 60 14.48 6.69 -9.37
CA ALA A 60 15.08 5.52 -8.74
C ALA A 60 14.04 4.84 -7.83
N PRO A 61 13.10 4.05 -8.39
CA PRO A 61 12.16 3.27 -7.60
C PRO A 61 12.87 2.11 -6.90
N PHE A 62 12.44 1.79 -5.70
CA PHE A 62 12.93 0.63 -4.94
C PHE A 62 11.76 -0.16 -4.35
N LEU A 63 11.97 -1.46 -4.18
CA LEU A 63 10.96 -2.33 -3.57
C LEU A 63 10.79 -2.02 -2.09
N ILE A 64 9.55 -2.10 -1.60
CA ILE A 64 9.20 -1.92 -0.19
C ILE A 64 8.22 -3.01 0.25
N SER A 65 7.87 -3.00 1.52
CA SER A 65 6.78 -3.83 2.10
C SER A 65 6.88 -5.31 1.74
N GLY A 66 5.78 -5.91 1.31
CA GLY A 66 5.65 -7.30 0.89
C GLY A 66 6.55 -7.66 -0.28
N ASN A 67 6.71 -6.75 -1.23
CA ASN A 67 7.53 -7.00 -2.43
C ASN A 67 9.02 -7.09 -2.10
N LEU A 68 9.55 -6.23 -1.20
CA LEU A 68 10.93 -6.34 -0.74
C LEU A 68 11.15 -7.62 0.07
N LEU A 69 10.22 -7.95 0.97
CA LEU A 69 10.28 -9.18 1.75
C LEU A 69 10.23 -10.42 0.83
N GLY A 70 9.35 -10.41 -0.15
CA GLY A 70 9.22 -11.47 -1.15
C GLY A 70 10.51 -11.65 -1.96
N TYR A 71 11.10 -10.55 -2.42
CA TYR A 71 12.37 -10.59 -3.14
C TYR A 71 13.49 -11.24 -2.31
N ILE A 72 13.64 -10.85 -1.05
CA ILE A 72 14.71 -11.37 -0.16
C ILE A 72 14.45 -12.82 0.24
N ARG A 73 13.20 -13.16 0.60
CA ARG A 73 12.85 -14.45 1.19
C ARG A 73 12.48 -15.51 0.16
N ASN A 74 11.72 -15.14 -0.88
CA ASN A 74 11.11 -16.04 -1.85
C ASN A 74 11.75 -15.93 -3.24
N ASN A 75 12.76 -15.07 -3.41
CA ASN A 75 13.37 -14.73 -4.70
C ASN A 75 12.31 -14.31 -5.75
N GLY A 76 11.31 -13.55 -5.32
CA GLY A 76 10.19 -13.10 -6.11
C GLY A 76 9.02 -12.66 -5.24
N PHE A 77 7.81 -12.70 -5.76
CA PHE A 77 6.62 -12.38 -4.97
C PHE A 77 6.38 -13.38 -3.84
N ILE A 78 5.87 -12.90 -2.72
CA ILE A 78 5.19 -13.76 -1.74
C ILE A 78 4.00 -14.43 -2.46
N PRO A 79 3.78 -15.76 -2.33
CA PRO A 79 2.80 -16.49 -3.14
C PRO A 79 1.35 -15.94 -3.05
N TRP A 80 0.98 -15.34 -1.94
CA TRP A 80 -0.36 -14.77 -1.70
C TRP A 80 -0.42 -13.25 -1.76
N ASP A 81 0.68 -12.59 -2.16
CA ASP A 81 0.73 -11.15 -2.33
C ASP A 81 -0.04 -10.73 -3.59
N ASP A 82 -0.89 -9.73 -3.47
CA ASP A 82 -1.80 -9.28 -4.52
C ASP A 82 -1.62 -7.81 -4.91
N ASP A 83 -0.54 -7.18 -4.42
CA ASP A 83 -0.16 -5.81 -4.71
C ASP A 83 1.30 -5.68 -5.19
N VAL A 84 1.64 -4.50 -5.66
CA VAL A 84 3.00 -4.12 -6.06
C VAL A 84 3.28 -2.72 -5.53
N ASP A 85 4.21 -2.66 -4.57
CA ASP A 85 4.57 -1.46 -3.83
C ASP A 85 6.00 -1.00 -4.16
N PHE A 86 6.14 0.27 -4.50
CA PHE A 86 7.43 0.93 -4.69
C PHE A 86 7.62 2.10 -3.74
N GLY A 87 8.84 2.27 -3.26
CA GLY A 87 9.30 3.50 -2.63
C GLY A 87 10.04 4.38 -3.63
N MET A 88 9.93 5.68 -3.47
CA MET A 88 10.76 6.67 -4.16
C MET A 88 11.21 7.76 -3.20
N MET A 89 12.46 8.18 -3.28
CA MET A 89 12.91 9.39 -2.59
C MET A 89 12.19 10.61 -3.15
N ARG A 90 12.06 11.67 -2.35
CA ARG A 90 11.24 12.87 -2.62
C ARG A 90 11.42 13.43 -4.04
N ASP A 91 12.65 13.55 -4.52
CA ASP A 91 12.93 14.13 -5.84
C ASP A 91 12.40 13.25 -6.97
N SER A 92 12.65 11.93 -6.92
CA SER A 92 12.11 10.96 -7.87
C SER A 92 10.58 10.91 -7.83
N TYR A 93 10.00 10.98 -6.61
CA TYR A 93 8.56 10.98 -6.40
C TYR A 93 7.89 12.21 -7.02
N ASN A 94 8.45 13.40 -6.81
CA ASN A 94 7.96 14.64 -7.40
C ASN A 94 8.07 14.63 -8.92
N TYR A 95 9.20 14.14 -9.46
CA TYR A 95 9.35 13.94 -10.89
C TYR A 95 8.29 13.01 -11.45
N PHE A 96 8.06 11.88 -10.80
CA PHE A 96 7.06 10.90 -11.20
C PHE A 96 5.63 11.47 -11.22
N ILE A 97 5.26 12.26 -10.21
CA ILE A 97 3.96 12.95 -10.20
C ILE A 97 3.82 13.87 -11.42
N ASN A 98 4.84 14.68 -11.72
CA ASN A 98 4.80 15.61 -12.85
C ASN A 98 4.70 14.85 -14.18
N TYR A 99 5.49 13.80 -14.36
CA TYR A 99 5.38 12.93 -15.53
C TYR A 99 3.94 12.36 -15.66
N CYS A 100 3.34 11.90 -14.57
CA CYS A 100 1.98 11.39 -14.61
C CYS A 100 0.94 12.47 -14.96
N LYS A 101 1.13 13.71 -14.46
CA LYS A 101 0.24 14.84 -14.82
C LYS A 101 0.28 15.18 -16.30
N ASP A 102 1.44 15.04 -16.93
CA ASP A 102 1.62 15.34 -18.33
C ASP A 102 1.14 14.23 -19.27
N ASN A 103 1.07 12.99 -18.79
CA ASN A 103 0.81 11.82 -19.63
C ASN A 103 -0.50 11.08 -19.31
N TYR A 104 -1.06 11.23 -18.11
CA TYR A 104 -2.20 10.45 -17.63
C TYR A 104 -3.28 11.33 -17.01
N LYS A 105 -4.45 10.76 -16.78
CA LYS A 105 -5.50 11.42 -16.00
C LYS A 105 -5.18 11.33 -14.51
N VAL A 106 -5.21 12.48 -13.84
CA VAL A 106 -4.86 12.59 -12.41
C VAL A 106 -6.11 12.96 -11.60
N PHE A 107 -6.32 12.24 -10.53
CA PHE A 107 -7.43 12.42 -9.59
C PHE A 107 -6.88 12.50 -8.17
N ILE A 108 -7.54 13.29 -7.33
CA ILE A 108 -7.25 13.38 -5.90
C ILE A 108 -8.37 12.69 -5.15
N CYS A 109 -8.02 11.86 -4.20
CA CYS A 109 -8.97 11.18 -3.32
C CYS A 109 -8.63 11.50 -1.87
N ASP A 110 -9.45 12.34 -1.25
CA ASP A 110 -9.30 12.76 0.14
C ASP A 110 -9.97 11.79 1.14
N VAL A 111 -10.33 10.60 0.68
CA VAL A 111 -10.93 9.58 1.56
C VAL A 111 -9.88 9.09 2.55
N ASP A 112 -10.23 9.12 3.83
CA ASP A 112 -9.36 8.66 4.92
C ASP A 112 -9.00 7.18 4.73
N TYR A 113 -7.72 6.84 4.90
CA TYR A 113 -7.15 5.50 4.79
C TYR A 113 -7.92 4.40 5.55
N HIS A 114 -8.70 4.76 6.57
CA HIS A 114 -9.56 3.82 7.28
C HIS A 114 -10.84 3.43 6.52
N GLN A 115 -11.09 4.02 5.36
CA GLN A 115 -12.27 3.79 4.54
C GLN A 115 -11.94 3.05 3.22
N ARG A 116 -11.15 1.98 3.27
CA ARG A 116 -10.74 1.17 2.10
C ARG A 116 -11.88 0.86 1.11
N TYR A 117 -13.08 0.64 1.62
CA TYR A 117 -14.25 0.39 0.77
C TYR A 117 -14.68 1.62 -0.04
N ALA A 118 -14.57 2.83 0.51
CA ALA A 118 -14.88 4.07 -0.18
C ALA A 118 -13.81 4.41 -1.21
N GLU A 119 -12.53 4.21 -0.88
CA GLU A 119 -11.39 4.33 -1.81
C GLU A 119 -11.59 3.40 -3.01
N GLN A 120 -11.92 2.14 -2.77
CA GLN A 120 -12.13 1.14 -3.79
C GLN A 120 -13.30 1.50 -4.71
N LYS A 121 -14.44 1.94 -4.16
CA LYS A 121 -15.57 2.43 -4.93
C LYS A 121 -15.23 3.63 -5.79
N TYR A 122 -14.42 4.54 -5.27
CA TYR A 122 -13.98 5.71 -6.01
C TYR A 122 -13.13 5.31 -7.22
N VAL A 123 -12.10 4.49 -7.02
CA VAL A 123 -11.26 3.96 -8.11
C VAL A 123 -12.08 3.20 -9.13
N ASP A 124 -13.03 2.35 -8.70
CA ASP A 124 -13.94 1.63 -9.59
C ASP A 124 -14.78 2.55 -10.48
N SER A 125 -15.26 3.66 -9.91
CA SER A 125 -16.01 4.64 -10.68
C SER A 125 -15.16 5.30 -11.76
N LEU A 126 -13.90 5.56 -11.46
CA LEU A 126 -12.94 6.11 -12.42
C LEU A 126 -12.60 5.11 -13.53
N LEU A 127 -12.33 3.84 -13.20
CA LEU A 127 -12.04 2.81 -14.20
C LEU A 127 -13.23 2.55 -15.14
N LYS A 128 -14.47 2.64 -14.65
CA LYS A 128 -15.67 2.57 -15.48
C LYS A 128 -15.80 3.78 -16.41
N LYS A 129 -15.42 4.97 -15.95
CA LYS A 129 -15.49 6.21 -16.72
C LYS A 129 -14.37 6.32 -17.75
N TYR A 130 -13.19 5.77 -17.43
CA TYR A 130 -11.99 5.85 -18.26
C TYR A 130 -11.40 4.44 -18.51
N PRO A 131 -12.13 3.57 -19.22
CA PRO A 131 -11.75 2.18 -19.41
C PRO A 131 -10.45 2.07 -20.21
N ASN A 132 -9.50 1.28 -19.72
CA ASN A 132 -8.16 1.04 -20.29
C ASN A 132 -7.24 2.26 -20.36
N GLU A 133 -7.65 3.42 -19.85
CA GLU A 133 -6.76 4.54 -19.69
C GLU A 133 -5.89 4.35 -18.42
N VAL A 134 -4.67 4.86 -18.45
CA VAL A 134 -3.86 4.95 -17.24
C VAL A 134 -4.34 6.15 -16.44
N ILE A 135 -4.67 5.89 -15.19
CA ILE A 135 -5.08 6.92 -14.24
C ILE A 135 -4.16 6.92 -13.02
N LEU A 136 -3.77 8.11 -12.58
CA LEU A 136 -3.12 8.32 -11.29
C LEU A 136 -4.16 8.78 -10.27
N VAL A 137 -4.26 8.10 -9.15
CA VAL A 137 -5.04 8.55 -7.99
C VAL A 137 -4.08 8.93 -6.86
N ILE A 138 -4.16 10.17 -6.42
CA ILE A 138 -3.36 10.71 -5.32
C ILE A 138 -4.16 10.56 -4.03
N PHE A 139 -3.70 9.69 -3.15
CA PHE A 139 -4.19 9.54 -1.79
C PHE A 139 -3.30 10.33 -0.81
N PRO A 140 -3.74 10.57 0.43
CA PRO A 140 -2.96 11.33 1.41
C PRO A 140 -1.56 10.76 1.71
N ASN A 141 -1.37 9.46 1.56
CA ASN A 141 -0.13 8.75 1.94
C ASN A 141 0.53 7.98 0.80
N GLN A 142 -0.10 7.89 -0.38
CA GLN A 142 0.44 7.13 -1.51
C GLN A 142 -0.10 7.63 -2.84
N LEU A 143 0.59 7.27 -3.90
CA LEU A 143 0.09 7.35 -5.27
C LEU A 143 -0.33 5.96 -5.71
N GLN A 144 -1.44 5.87 -6.40
CA GLN A 144 -1.89 4.61 -6.99
C GLN A 144 -2.08 4.78 -8.50
N ILE A 145 -1.34 4.01 -9.27
CA ILE A 145 -1.42 4.02 -10.73
C ILE A 145 -2.27 2.83 -11.15
N ASN A 146 -3.31 3.10 -11.93
CA ASN A 146 -4.31 2.12 -12.29
C ASN A 146 -4.57 2.10 -13.80
N CYS A 147 -4.88 0.92 -14.34
CA CYS A 147 -5.38 0.73 -15.70
C CYS A 147 -6.29 -0.50 -15.74
N GLY A 148 -7.38 -0.46 -16.47
CA GLY A 148 -8.34 -1.55 -16.63
C GLY A 148 -9.76 -1.04 -16.77
N LYS A 149 -10.74 -1.95 -16.80
CA LYS A 149 -12.18 -1.62 -16.87
C LYS A 149 -12.92 -1.98 -15.59
N THR A 150 -12.45 -3.00 -14.90
CA THR A 150 -13.05 -3.57 -13.71
C THR A 150 -11.96 -3.96 -12.71
N LEU A 151 -12.34 -4.30 -11.48
CA LEU A 151 -11.41 -4.82 -10.48
C LEU A 151 -10.69 -6.12 -10.92
N TYR A 152 -11.34 -6.92 -11.79
CA TYR A 152 -10.76 -8.20 -12.21
C TYR A 152 -9.64 -8.06 -13.23
N ASP A 153 -9.74 -7.10 -14.15
CA ASP A 153 -8.74 -6.83 -15.18
C ASP A 153 -7.81 -5.67 -14.83
N ARG A 154 -8.02 -5.05 -13.67
CA ARG A 154 -7.23 -3.95 -13.16
C ARG A 154 -5.77 -4.34 -13.02
N LYS A 155 -4.89 -3.51 -13.54
CA LYS A 155 -3.47 -3.47 -13.23
C LYS A 155 -3.22 -2.29 -12.32
N VAL A 156 -2.52 -2.50 -11.24
CA VAL A 156 -2.30 -1.47 -10.23
C VAL A 156 -0.92 -1.63 -9.61
N PHE A 157 -0.31 -0.50 -9.28
CA PHE A 157 0.81 -0.46 -8.35
C PHE A 157 0.78 0.83 -7.53
N ASP A 158 1.36 0.76 -6.35
CA ASP A 158 1.40 1.86 -5.40
C ASP A 158 2.81 2.43 -5.32
N VAL A 159 2.91 3.76 -5.13
CA VAL A 159 4.18 4.46 -4.94
C VAL A 159 4.12 5.30 -3.68
N PHE A 160 5.06 5.07 -2.79
CA PHE A 160 5.19 5.75 -1.50
C PHE A 160 6.39 6.70 -1.54
N CYS A 161 6.20 7.87 -0.94
CA CYS A 161 7.28 8.85 -0.81
C CYS A 161 8.13 8.59 0.42
N PHE A 162 9.43 8.69 0.24
CA PHE A 162 10.42 8.62 1.30
C PHE A 162 11.23 9.91 1.36
N ASP A 163 11.44 10.39 2.59
CA ASP A 163 12.28 11.54 2.87
C ASP A 163 13.54 11.11 3.61
N SER A 164 14.63 11.80 3.37
CA SER A 164 15.87 11.62 4.12
C SER A 164 15.99 12.65 5.23
N PHE A 165 16.59 12.26 6.33
CA PHE A 165 16.96 13.15 7.41
C PHE A 165 18.44 13.53 7.29
N LYS A 166 18.75 14.79 7.52
CA LYS A 166 20.13 15.30 7.45
C LYS A 166 21.03 14.72 8.56
N SER A 167 20.43 14.30 9.67
CA SER A 167 21.16 13.73 10.81
C SER A 167 20.31 12.76 11.63
N ASN A 168 20.96 11.92 12.44
CA ASN A 168 20.28 11.09 13.44
C ASN A 168 19.54 11.91 14.51
N TYR A 169 19.94 13.16 14.72
CA TYR A 169 19.28 14.07 15.65
C TYR A 169 17.91 14.48 15.09
N ASP A 170 17.86 14.90 13.82
CA ASP A 170 16.63 15.31 13.16
C ASP A 170 15.62 14.16 13.13
N PHE A 171 16.09 12.93 12.85
CA PHE A 171 15.24 11.74 12.92
C PHE A 171 14.67 11.50 14.32
N LYS A 172 15.49 11.66 15.37
CA LYS A 172 15.02 11.49 16.76
C LYS A 172 13.98 12.54 17.15
N VAL A 173 14.18 13.79 16.74
CA VAL A 173 13.21 14.89 16.98
C VAL A 173 11.89 14.57 16.29
N TYR A 174 11.93 14.22 15.01
CA TYR A 174 10.76 13.82 14.23
C TYR A 174 10.01 12.64 14.84
N MET A 175 10.72 11.58 15.24
CA MET A 175 10.09 10.42 15.87
C MET A 175 9.46 10.75 17.22
N LYS A 176 10.05 11.68 17.98
CA LYS A 176 9.44 12.18 19.22
C LYS A 176 8.13 12.92 18.94
N GLU A 177 8.11 13.82 17.97
CA GLU A 177 6.92 14.57 17.57
C GLU A 177 5.79 13.64 17.11
N ILE A 178 6.10 12.63 16.28
CA ILE A 178 5.13 11.60 15.86
C ILE A 178 4.55 10.86 17.07
N ASN A 179 5.40 10.43 17.99
CA ASN A 179 4.96 9.67 19.16
C ASN A 179 4.12 10.53 20.11
N ASP A 180 4.48 11.79 20.30
CA ASP A 180 3.71 12.74 21.09
C ASP A 180 2.34 13.01 20.44
N THR A 181 2.29 13.19 19.13
CA THR A 181 1.04 13.35 18.37
C THR A 181 0.15 12.12 18.48
N LYS A 182 0.71 10.91 18.30
CA LYS A 182 -0.03 9.64 18.49
C LYS A 182 -0.62 9.53 19.88
N ARG A 183 0.15 9.90 20.91
CA ARG A 183 -0.31 9.89 22.31
C ARG A 183 -1.46 10.85 22.55
N VAL A 184 -1.39 12.08 21.98
CA VAL A 184 -2.48 13.06 22.07
C VAL A 184 -3.73 12.50 21.40
N ILE A 185 -3.63 11.98 20.19
CA ILE A 185 -4.76 11.36 19.46
C ILE A 185 -5.38 10.22 20.29
N GLN A 186 -4.58 9.30 20.79
CA GLN A 186 -5.07 8.16 21.59
C GLN A 186 -5.78 8.62 22.86
N ASN A 187 -5.25 9.61 23.54
CA ASN A 187 -5.86 10.17 24.76
C ASN A 187 -7.18 10.90 24.44
N THR A 188 -7.25 11.63 23.34
CA THR A 188 -8.48 12.30 22.89
C THR A 188 -9.57 11.29 22.56
N PHE A 189 -9.24 10.23 21.82
CA PHE A 189 -10.21 9.17 21.50
C PHE A 189 -10.63 8.35 22.71
N SER A 190 -9.76 8.10 23.69
CA SER A 190 -10.13 7.43 24.94
C SER A 190 -11.07 8.29 25.80
N SER A 191 -10.85 9.61 25.82
CA SER A 191 -11.75 10.57 26.51
C SER A 191 -13.13 10.64 25.86
N LEU A 192 -13.21 10.64 24.54
CA LEU A 192 -14.47 10.62 23.79
C LEU A 192 -15.26 9.31 23.98
N LYS A 193 -14.60 8.19 24.23
CA LYS A 193 -15.28 6.92 24.57
C LYS A 193 -15.95 6.97 25.94
N ILE A 194 -15.40 7.69 26.91
CA ILE A 194 -15.99 7.87 28.25
C ILE A 194 -17.26 8.70 28.16
N ILE A 195 -17.34 9.69 27.29
CA ILE A 195 -18.53 10.54 27.11
C ILE A 195 -19.72 9.76 26.50
N LYS A 196 -19.51 8.63 25.83
CA LYS A 196 -20.58 7.80 25.26
C LYS A 196 -21.21 6.82 26.25
N TYR A 197 -20.73 6.75 27.49
CA TYR A 197 -21.19 5.83 28.54
C TYR A 197 -21.66 6.56 29.85
N ILE A 198 -21.76 7.89 29.80
CA ILE A 198 -22.47 8.72 30.78
C ILE A 198 -23.76 9.24 30.13
#